data_4ad651199d03e4563de9d62d4cae39a1
#
_entry.id   4ad651199d03e4563de9d62d4cae39a1
#
_cell.length_a   1.000
_cell.length_b   1.000
_cell.length_c   1.000
_cell.angle_alpha   90.00
_cell.angle_beta   90.00
_cell.angle_gamma   90.00
#
_symmetry.space_group_name_H-M   'P 1'
#
loop_
_entity.id
_entity.type
_entity.pdbx_description
1 polymer ?
#
loop_
_entity_poly.entity_id
_entity_poly.type
_entity_poly.pdbx_seq_one_letter_code
_entity_poly.pdbx_strand_id
1 'polypeptide(L)'
;MHELVIKGGRVALDDGWAECDIGIDDGRIAAIGNGLTGRALLDSGGRWVMPGGIDAHCHLDQPVWGGAGNADDFESGTISAAFGGTTCIVPFGMPGPDMTTIGAVDRALDRSTGRAVIDYGLHAVVTMGTGPDVEAQLTELAGRGIASVKLFMTYQGFAVDDDLFFRVLDTAHSLGWIVMVHAENDAAIRRTRQRLIDLGRTDIRYHVVAHSETMEREATHRALAFAEMTGARMTIVHVSSWQSAEEVARARVRGVDAIAETCPQYLFIGSADLDRPALDAARFVFSPPPRSPRSHEHLWQALIDGGIDLWSSDHSPYWFADKIGGSQTPAFNTTLSGIPGIETRLPLLFSEGLLTARLTLGRYLDLTSRNAASIYGLADRKGRIAVGLDADLALWDPTARWTLGHKALHSRVDFTPYEGKSVTGKPTTVLVRGVPVVADGQLQVQPGFGQFVERTAANPDLSGKPVEETTPWLDS
;
A
#
# COMPACT_ATOMS: atom_id res chain seq x y z
N MET A 1 33.48 3.04 -17.50
CA MET A 1 33.13 4.38 -16.95
C MET A 1 31.62 4.51 -17.08
N HIS A 2 30.91 4.54 -15.97
CA HIS A 2 29.44 4.59 -15.90
C HIS A 2 28.92 6.01 -16.22
N GLU A 3 27.61 6.12 -16.50
CA GLU A 3 26.96 7.42 -16.66
C GLU A 3 26.88 8.16 -15.34
N LEU A 4 26.46 7.46 -14.28
CA LEU A 4 26.42 7.96 -12.91
C LEU A 4 27.02 6.92 -11.97
N VAL A 5 27.75 7.38 -10.95
CA VAL A 5 28.19 6.54 -9.85
C VAL A 5 27.76 7.17 -8.51
N ILE A 6 27.06 6.41 -7.70
CA ILE A 6 26.82 6.76 -6.30
C ILE A 6 28.05 6.28 -5.52
N LYS A 7 28.73 7.22 -4.86
CA LYS A 7 30.03 6.99 -4.20
C LYS A 7 29.89 6.84 -2.68
N GLY A 8 30.61 5.85 -2.13
CA GLY A 8 30.88 5.75 -0.71
C GLY A 8 29.63 5.53 0.16
N GLY A 9 28.62 4.85 -0.37
CA GLY A 9 27.37 4.60 0.32
C GLY A 9 27.44 3.39 1.26
N ARG A 10 26.74 3.46 2.39
CA ARG A 10 26.35 2.27 3.13
C ARG A 10 25.09 1.69 2.46
N VAL A 11 25.33 0.69 1.62
CA VAL A 11 24.32 0.14 0.71
C VAL A 11 23.60 -1.04 1.35
N ALA A 12 22.27 -1.04 1.28
CA ALA A 12 21.41 -2.14 1.76
C ALA A 12 21.26 -3.20 0.65
N LEU A 13 22.01 -4.27 0.73
CA LEU A 13 21.95 -5.42 -0.17
C LEU A 13 21.16 -6.59 0.41
N ASP A 14 20.99 -7.66 -0.36
CA ASP A 14 20.20 -8.82 0.06
C ASP A 14 20.84 -9.55 1.26
N ASP A 15 22.14 -9.57 1.35
CA ASP A 15 22.95 -10.19 2.40
C ASP A 15 23.31 -9.24 3.55
N GLY A 16 22.86 -8.00 3.51
CA GLY A 16 23.07 -7.02 4.58
C GLY A 16 23.66 -5.69 4.09
N TRP A 17 24.37 -5.01 4.98
CA TRP A 17 25.01 -3.74 4.69
C TRP A 17 26.39 -3.93 4.03
N ALA A 18 26.65 -3.19 2.97
CA ALA A 18 27.96 -3.11 2.32
C ALA A 18 28.40 -1.66 2.13
N GLU A 19 29.71 -1.40 2.34
CA GLU A 19 30.31 -0.11 1.97
C GLU A 19 30.82 -0.23 0.54
N CYS A 20 30.09 0.32 -0.43
CA CYS A 20 30.42 0.20 -1.84
C CYS A 20 29.87 1.35 -2.68
N ASP A 21 30.30 1.40 -3.93
CA ASP A 21 29.78 2.29 -4.98
C ASP A 21 28.70 1.56 -5.79
N ILE A 22 27.77 2.29 -6.38
CA ILE A 22 26.79 1.79 -7.35
C ILE A 22 27.01 2.51 -8.68
N GLY A 23 27.34 1.75 -9.72
CA GLY A 23 27.45 2.23 -11.10
C GLY A 23 26.09 2.08 -11.82
N ILE A 24 25.68 3.14 -12.50
CA ILE A 24 24.37 3.22 -13.16
C ILE A 24 24.61 3.58 -14.63
N ASP A 25 24.00 2.80 -15.54
CA ASP A 25 23.97 3.03 -16.98
C ASP A 25 22.54 2.76 -17.49
N ASP A 26 22.07 3.56 -18.43
CA ASP A 26 20.74 3.44 -19.04
C ASP A 26 19.60 3.29 -18.00
N GLY A 27 19.72 4.00 -16.87
CA GLY A 27 18.74 3.96 -15.80
C GLY A 27 18.75 2.70 -14.95
N ARG A 28 19.69 1.78 -15.15
CA ARG A 28 19.80 0.49 -14.45
C ARG A 28 21.09 0.41 -13.64
N ILE A 29 21.06 -0.39 -12.61
CA ILE A 29 22.27 -0.75 -11.84
C ILE A 29 23.14 -1.64 -12.73
N ALA A 30 24.28 -1.12 -13.14
CA ALA A 30 25.24 -1.81 -14.02
C ALA A 30 26.34 -2.50 -13.23
N ALA A 31 26.73 -1.94 -12.07
CA ALA A 31 27.79 -2.50 -11.23
C ALA A 31 27.59 -2.14 -9.76
N ILE A 32 28.03 -3.01 -8.87
CA ILE A 32 28.13 -2.80 -7.42
C ILE A 32 29.54 -3.20 -7.01
N GLY A 33 30.30 -2.31 -6.37
CA GLY A 33 31.67 -2.59 -5.98
C GLY A 33 32.43 -1.33 -5.60
N ASN A 34 33.71 -1.42 -5.37
CA ASN A 34 34.53 -0.30 -4.93
C ASN A 34 35.35 0.29 -6.10
N GLY A 35 35.62 1.59 -6.04
CA GLY A 35 36.48 2.27 -7.01
C GLY A 35 35.85 2.48 -8.37
N LEU A 36 34.51 2.41 -8.48
CA LEU A 36 33.82 2.65 -9.75
C LEU A 36 34.03 4.10 -10.23
N THR A 37 34.07 4.30 -11.53
CA THR A 37 34.26 5.60 -12.16
C THR A 37 33.09 5.93 -13.08
N GLY A 38 32.63 7.16 -13.06
CA GLY A 38 31.49 7.64 -13.85
C GLY A 38 31.73 9.01 -14.46
N ARG A 39 30.86 9.37 -15.43
CA ARG A 39 30.79 10.72 -16.00
C ARG A 39 30.27 11.73 -14.99
N ALA A 40 29.27 11.30 -14.20
CA ALA A 40 28.71 12.02 -13.06
C ALA A 40 28.95 11.23 -11.78
N LEU A 41 29.14 11.95 -10.68
CA LEU A 41 29.33 11.36 -9.35
C LEU A 41 28.28 11.96 -8.41
N LEU A 42 27.57 11.09 -7.67
CA LEU A 42 26.70 11.45 -6.57
C LEU A 42 27.36 10.94 -5.28
N ASP A 43 27.90 11.85 -4.48
CA ASP A 43 28.46 11.49 -3.18
C ASP A 43 27.32 11.16 -2.21
N SER A 44 27.31 9.96 -1.65
CA SER A 44 26.32 9.59 -0.65
C SER A 44 26.46 10.40 0.64
N GLY A 45 27.65 10.97 0.90
CA GLY A 45 27.90 11.77 2.10
C GLY A 45 27.66 11.02 3.41
N GLY A 46 27.92 9.70 3.44
CA GLY A 46 27.68 8.83 4.59
C GLY A 46 26.21 8.43 4.80
N ARG A 47 25.33 8.73 3.85
CA ARG A 47 23.93 8.32 3.86
C ARG A 47 23.79 6.83 3.59
N TRP A 48 22.68 6.25 4.08
CA TRP A 48 22.32 4.88 3.75
C TRP A 48 21.63 4.84 2.39
N VAL A 49 22.15 4.02 1.49
CA VAL A 49 21.56 3.80 0.15
C VAL A 49 20.67 2.57 0.23
N MET A 50 19.39 2.77 0.06
CA MET A 50 18.37 1.72 0.16
C MET A 50 17.63 1.61 -1.17
N PRO A 51 17.03 0.44 -1.48
CA PRO A 51 16.10 0.37 -2.60
C PRO A 51 14.93 1.34 -2.34
N GLY A 52 14.43 1.94 -3.40
CA GLY A 52 13.23 2.75 -3.34
C GLY A 52 12.03 1.93 -2.84
N GLY A 53 11.21 2.54 -2.00
CA GLY A 53 10.00 1.88 -1.51
C GLY A 53 8.99 1.63 -2.62
N ILE A 54 8.21 0.55 -2.46
CA ILE A 54 7.06 0.27 -3.31
C ILE A 54 5.81 0.35 -2.44
N ASP A 55 4.87 1.20 -2.81
CA ASP A 55 3.57 1.30 -2.12
C ASP A 55 2.48 0.68 -2.99
N ALA A 56 2.07 -0.52 -2.63
CA ALA A 56 1.09 -1.29 -3.39
C ALA A 56 -0.36 -1.07 -2.92
N HIS A 57 -0.63 -0.07 -2.09
CA HIS A 57 -1.97 0.25 -1.64
C HIS A 57 -2.12 1.74 -1.37
N CYS A 58 -2.59 2.48 -2.35
CA CYS A 58 -2.89 3.89 -2.22
C CYS A 58 -4.02 4.30 -3.16
N HIS A 59 -4.71 5.39 -2.80
CA HIS A 59 -5.89 5.89 -3.49
C HIS A 59 -5.60 7.30 -4.02
N LEU A 60 -5.46 7.43 -5.33
CA LEU A 60 -5.21 8.68 -6.01
C LEU A 60 -6.26 8.93 -7.09
N ASP A 61 -6.70 10.19 -7.23
CA ASP A 61 -7.55 10.66 -8.32
C ASP A 61 -8.83 9.80 -8.53
N GLN A 62 -9.37 9.29 -7.41
CA GLN A 62 -10.55 8.43 -7.47
C GLN A 62 -11.80 9.20 -7.88
N PRO A 63 -12.79 8.54 -8.52
CA PRO A 63 -14.11 9.13 -8.75
C PRO A 63 -14.74 9.59 -7.45
N VAL A 64 -15.57 10.62 -7.53
CA VAL A 64 -16.33 11.11 -6.38
C VAL A 64 -17.34 10.07 -5.94
N TRP A 65 -17.19 9.59 -4.71
CA TRP A 65 -18.15 8.74 -4.03
C TRP A 65 -18.60 9.43 -2.74
N GLY A 66 -19.88 9.44 -2.45
CA GLY A 66 -20.40 10.06 -1.23
C GLY A 66 -20.22 11.58 -1.14
N GLY A 67 -19.94 12.28 -2.25
CA GLY A 67 -19.87 13.73 -2.30
C GLY A 67 -18.46 14.34 -2.28
N ALA A 68 -17.40 13.55 -2.09
CA ALA A 68 -16.03 14.04 -2.10
C ALA A 68 -15.11 13.13 -2.94
N GLY A 69 -14.13 13.72 -3.63
CA GLY A 69 -13.02 13.03 -4.29
C GLY A 69 -11.76 13.06 -3.43
N ASN A 70 -10.73 12.32 -3.85
CA ASN A 70 -9.42 12.42 -3.22
C ASN A 70 -8.85 13.83 -3.38
N ALA A 71 -8.16 14.32 -2.35
CA ALA A 71 -7.45 15.61 -2.41
C ALA A 71 -6.19 15.52 -3.29
N ASP A 72 -5.52 14.36 -3.28
CA ASP A 72 -4.37 14.11 -4.12
C ASP A 72 -4.76 13.40 -5.42
N ASP A 73 -4.21 13.92 -6.53
CA ASP A 73 -4.19 13.30 -7.84
C ASP A 73 -2.86 12.54 -8.06
N PHE A 74 -2.66 12.02 -9.27
CA PHE A 74 -1.41 11.31 -9.60
C PHE A 74 -0.17 12.21 -9.53
N GLU A 75 -0.28 13.50 -9.79
CA GLU A 75 0.86 14.40 -9.67
C GLU A 75 1.22 14.61 -8.19
N SER A 76 0.31 15.15 -7.38
CA SER A 76 0.60 15.48 -5.99
C SER A 76 0.86 14.25 -5.13
N GLY A 77 0.12 13.16 -5.34
CA GLY A 77 0.33 11.91 -4.61
C GLY A 77 1.68 11.25 -4.92
N THR A 78 2.13 11.28 -6.18
CA THR A 78 3.45 10.73 -6.54
C THR A 78 4.61 11.63 -6.11
N ILE A 79 4.41 12.96 -6.08
CA ILE A 79 5.36 13.89 -5.44
C ILE A 79 5.50 13.55 -3.95
N SER A 80 4.38 13.45 -3.23
CA SER A 80 4.36 13.10 -1.81
C SER A 80 5.03 11.75 -1.56
N ALA A 81 4.75 10.73 -2.39
CA ALA A 81 5.40 9.42 -2.32
C ALA A 81 6.93 9.50 -2.48
N ALA A 82 7.41 10.28 -3.47
CA ALA A 82 8.83 10.47 -3.73
C ALA A 82 9.55 11.10 -2.53
N PHE A 83 8.97 12.16 -1.93
CA PHE A 83 9.55 12.79 -0.73
C PHE A 83 9.58 11.84 0.48
N GLY A 84 8.70 10.83 0.51
CA GLY A 84 8.71 9.75 1.49
C GLY A 84 9.72 8.63 1.22
N GLY A 85 10.44 8.66 0.08
CA GLY A 85 11.41 7.61 -0.30
C GLY A 85 10.80 6.47 -1.14
N THR A 86 9.57 6.64 -1.64
CA THR A 86 8.88 5.68 -2.52
C THR A 86 9.20 6.00 -3.97
N THR A 87 9.55 4.98 -4.77
CA THR A 87 9.91 5.11 -6.19
C THR A 87 8.91 4.46 -7.14
N CYS A 88 8.00 3.66 -6.60
CA CYS A 88 6.94 3.02 -7.36
C CYS A 88 5.67 2.90 -6.51
N ILE A 89 4.53 3.14 -7.12
CA ILE A 89 3.22 2.93 -6.49
C ILE A 89 2.36 2.00 -7.34
N VAL A 90 1.42 1.31 -6.70
CA VAL A 90 0.40 0.53 -7.42
C VAL A 90 -0.99 0.91 -6.87
N PRO A 91 -1.56 2.04 -7.32
CA PRO A 91 -2.91 2.46 -6.93
C PRO A 91 -4.00 1.65 -7.63
N PHE A 92 -5.24 1.91 -7.24
CA PHE A 92 -6.43 1.23 -7.76
C PHE A 92 -7.05 1.99 -8.94
N GLY A 93 -7.36 1.27 -10.02
CA GLY A 93 -8.29 1.72 -11.05
C GLY A 93 -9.72 1.66 -10.50
N MET A 94 -10.10 2.63 -9.66
CA MET A 94 -11.41 2.65 -9.00
C MET A 94 -12.52 2.97 -9.99
N PRO A 95 -13.56 2.11 -10.09
CA PRO A 95 -14.70 2.41 -10.96
C PRO A 95 -15.56 3.54 -10.38
N GLY A 96 -16.09 4.38 -11.27
CA GLY A 96 -17.23 5.22 -10.95
C GLY A 96 -18.55 4.43 -11.05
N PRO A 97 -19.70 5.07 -10.77
CA PRO A 97 -21.01 4.46 -11.02
C PRO A 97 -21.11 3.98 -12.48
N ASP A 98 -21.63 2.77 -12.67
CA ASP A 98 -21.86 2.15 -14.00
C ASP A 98 -20.61 2.03 -14.89
N MET A 99 -19.42 2.03 -14.30
CA MET A 99 -18.15 1.90 -15.02
C MET A 99 -17.67 0.44 -14.97
N THR A 100 -17.25 -0.08 -16.13
CA THR A 100 -16.61 -1.40 -16.22
C THR A 100 -15.22 -1.38 -15.57
N THR A 101 -14.68 -2.55 -15.22
CA THR A 101 -13.30 -2.67 -14.70
C THR A 101 -12.27 -2.15 -15.70
N ILE A 102 -12.45 -2.44 -17.00
CA ILE A 102 -11.59 -1.91 -18.08
C ILE A 102 -11.68 -0.38 -18.12
N GLY A 103 -12.88 0.18 -18.14
CA GLY A 103 -13.08 1.63 -18.14
C GLY A 103 -12.47 2.33 -16.93
N ALA A 104 -12.48 1.68 -15.77
CA ALA A 104 -11.84 2.21 -14.57
C ALA A 104 -10.30 2.23 -14.68
N VAL A 105 -9.69 1.19 -15.25
CA VAL A 105 -8.26 1.14 -15.55
C VAL A 105 -7.88 2.17 -16.59
N ASP A 106 -8.65 2.29 -17.67
CA ASP A 106 -8.43 3.29 -18.74
C ASP A 106 -8.44 4.71 -18.17
N ARG A 107 -9.45 5.03 -17.36
CA ARG A 107 -9.52 6.31 -16.67
C ARG A 107 -8.28 6.56 -15.79
N ALA A 108 -7.83 5.56 -15.04
CA ALA A 108 -6.66 5.70 -14.19
C ALA A 108 -5.38 5.91 -15.02
N LEU A 109 -5.21 5.22 -16.15
CA LEU A 109 -4.11 5.43 -17.08
C LEU A 109 -4.14 6.83 -17.69
N ASP A 110 -5.30 7.31 -18.13
CA ASP A 110 -5.46 8.67 -18.69
C ASP A 110 -5.12 9.75 -17.65
N ARG A 111 -5.44 9.49 -16.39
CA ARG A 111 -5.20 10.44 -15.28
C ARG A 111 -3.76 10.41 -14.78
N SER A 112 -3.05 9.31 -14.92
CA SER A 112 -1.65 9.15 -14.49
C SER A 112 -0.64 9.54 -15.55
N THR A 113 -0.95 9.27 -16.83
CA THR A 113 -0.08 9.56 -17.97
C THR A 113 0.21 11.05 -18.08
N GLY A 114 1.51 11.41 -18.14
CA GLY A 114 1.95 12.79 -18.22
C GLY A 114 1.84 13.59 -16.90
N ARG A 115 1.52 12.93 -15.78
CA ARG A 115 1.39 13.57 -14.46
C ARG A 115 2.25 12.95 -13.37
N ALA A 116 2.31 11.62 -13.29
CA ALA A 116 3.09 10.94 -12.28
C ALA A 116 4.59 11.31 -12.36
N VAL A 117 5.25 11.52 -11.22
CA VAL A 117 6.68 11.84 -11.14
C VAL A 117 7.53 10.62 -10.76
N ILE A 118 6.91 9.53 -10.29
CA ILE A 118 7.55 8.23 -10.06
C ILE A 118 6.79 7.16 -10.84
N ASP A 119 7.39 5.97 -10.96
CA ASP A 119 6.78 4.87 -11.70
C ASP A 119 5.54 4.32 -11.00
N TYR A 120 4.62 3.77 -11.78
CA TYR A 120 3.36 3.24 -11.26
C TYR A 120 2.86 2.02 -12.03
N GLY A 121 2.22 1.11 -11.32
CA GLY A 121 1.33 0.10 -11.88
C GLY A 121 -0.11 0.43 -11.54
N LEU A 122 -1.06 -0.48 -11.80
CA LEU A 122 -2.46 -0.34 -11.40
C LEU A 122 -3.02 -1.68 -10.94
N HIS A 123 -3.86 -1.67 -9.91
CA HIS A 123 -4.75 -2.79 -9.59
C HIS A 123 -6.09 -2.61 -10.29
N ALA A 124 -6.64 -3.67 -10.87
CA ALA A 124 -8.03 -3.70 -11.27
C ALA A 124 -8.93 -3.69 -10.03
N VAL A 125 -10.15 -3.18 -10.16
CA VAL A 125 -11.17 -3.22 -9.10
C VAL A 125 -12.46 -3.76 -9.66
N VAL A 126 -13.03 -4.77 -9.01
CA VAL A 126 -14.32 -5.36 -9.37
C VAL A 126 -15.35 -5.00 -8.30
N THR A 127 -16.53 -4.59 -8.76
CA THR A 127 -17.71 -4.28 -7.94
C THR A 127 -18.94 -4.92 -8.56
N MET A 128 -20.07 -4.93 -7.85
CA MET A 128 -21.34 -5.39 -8.44
C MET A 128 -21.75 -4.62 -9.72
N GLY A 129 -21.27 -3.38 -9.89
CA GLY A 129 -21.50 -2.56 -11.07
C GLY A 129 -20.61 -2.87 -12.29
N THR A 130 -19.61 -3.75 -12.15
CA THR A 130 -18.63 -4.07 -13.22
C THR A 130 -19.28 -4.72 -14.46
N GLY A 131 -20.46 -5.32 -14.31
CA GLY A 131 -21.17 -6.01 -15.39
C GLY A 131 -20.94 -7.53 -15.39
N PRO A 132 -21.64 -8.24 -16.30
CA PRO A 132 -21.66 -9.71 -16.30
C PRO A 132 -20.37 -10.36 -16.82
N ASP A 133 -19.58 -9.66 -17.63
CA ASP A 133 -18.44 -10.23 -18.37
C ASP A 133 -17.10 -10.01 -17.62
N VAL A 134 -17.08 -10.18 -16.31
CA VAL A 134 -15.91 -9.89 -15.47
C VAL A 134 -14.69 -10.71 -15.88
N GLU A 135 -14.87 -11.98 -16.23
CA GLU A 135 -13.80 -12.90 -16.65
C GLU A 135 -13.10 -12.41 -17.92
N ALA A 136 -13.89 -11.99 -18.92
CA ALA A 136 -13.36 -11.44 -20.15
C ALA A 136 -12.61 -10.12 -19.91
N GLN A 137 -13.13 -9.25 -19.04
CA GLN A 137 -12.48 -8.01 -18.67
C GLN A 137 -11.13 -8.23 -17.98
N LEU A 138 -11.05 -9.15 -17.01
CA LEU A 138 -9.80 -9.47 -16.32
C LEU A 138 -8.78 -10.11 -17.28
N THR A 139 -9.23 -10.99 -18.18
CA THR A 139 -8.38 -11.60 -19.21
C THR A 139 -7.80 -10.54 -20.17
N GLU A 140 -8.60 -9.57 -20.60
CA GLU A 140 -8.12 -8.46 -21.43
C GLU A 140 -7.08 -7.62 -20.67
N LEU A 141 -7.35 -7.29 -19.42
CA LEU A 141 -6.43 -6.50 -18.59
C LEU A 141 -5.11 -7.20 -18.32
N ALA A 142 -5.08 -8.54 -18.28
CA ALA A 142 -3.84 -9.32 -18.19
C ALA A 142 -2.91 -9.04 -19.38
N GLY A 143 -3.44 -8.95 -20.58
CA GLY A 143 -2.69 -8.56 -21.78
C GLY A 143 -2.20 -7.10 -21.79
N ARG A 144 -2.62 -6.30 -20.80
CA ARG A 144 -2.29 -4.88 -20.67
C ARG A 144 -1.38 -4.58 -19.45
N GLY A 145 -0.75 -5.62 -18.91
CA GLY A 145 0.20 -5.48 -17.79
C GLY A 145 -0.45 -5.26 -16.43
N ILE A 146 -1.73 -5.60 -16.27
CA ILE A 146 -2.39 -5.67 -14.96
C ILE A 146 -2.27 -7.11 -14.44
N ALA A 147 -1.89 -7.28 -13.16
CA ALA A 147 -1.62 -8.59 -12.58
C ALA A 147 -2.28 -8.81 -11.20
N SER A 148 -3.29 -8.03 -10.87
CA SER A 148 -3.94 -8.09 -9.56
C SER A 148 -5.31 -7.43 -9.59
N VAL A 149 -6.22 -7.89 -8.73
CA VAL A 149 -7.58 -7.38 -8.62
C VAL A 149 -7.97 -7.15 -7.16
N LYS A 150 -8.69 -6.06 -6.90
CA LYS A 150 -9.23 -5.69 -5.58
C LYS A 150 -10.72 -6.00 -5.51
N LEU A 151 -11.13 -6.60 -4.41
CA LEU A 151 -12.52 -6.83 -4.00
C LEU A 151 -12.82 -6.18 -2.66
N PHE A 152 -14.07 -5.87 -2.44
CA PHE A 152 -14.58 -5.35 -1.18
C PHE A 152 -15.70 -6.24 -0.67
N MET A 153 -15.67 -6.58 0.62
CA MET A 153 -16.76 -7.31 1.30
C MET A 153 -17.72 -6.37 2.03
N THR A 154 -17.48 -5.08 2.01
CA THR A 154 -18.33 -4.03 2.56
C THR A 154 -18.35 -2.83 1.63
N TYR A 155 -19.09 -1.80 1.98
CA TYR A 155 -19.40 -0.57 1.26
C TYR A 155 -20.46 -0.74 0.18
N GLN A 156 -21.53 0.06 0.32
CA GLN A 156 -22.61 0.11 -0.66
C GLN A 156 -22.06 0.54 -2.03
N GLY A 157 -22.35 -0.25 -3.06
CA GLY A 157 -21.88 -0.03 -4.43
C GLY A 157 -20.52 -0.65 -4.74
N PHE A 158 -19.74 -1.08 -3.72
CA PHE A 158 -18.47 -1.77 -3.91
C PHE A 158 -18.52 -3.24 -3.53
N ALA A 159 -19.23 -3.57 -2.45
CA ALA A 159 -19.30 -4.94 -1.93
C ALA A 159 -19.81 -5.89 -3.01
N VAL A 160 -19.06 -6.98 -3.22
CA VAL A 160 -19.44 -8.07 -4.11
C VAL A 160 -20.18 -9.15 -3.34
N ASP A 161 -21.08 -9.89 -4.02
CA ASP A 161 -21.68 -11.09 -3.47
C ASP A 161 -20.73 -12.30 -3.61
N ASP A 162 -21.11 -13.42 -3.02
CA ASP A 162 -20.27 -14.61 -2.99
C ASP A 162 -20.09 -15.20 -4.41
N ASP A 163 -21.10 -15.14 -5.29
CA ASP A 163 -21.00 -15.64 -6.68
C ASP A 163 -19.95 -14.86 -7.47
N LEU A 164 -20.04 -13.53 -7.47
CA LEU A 164 -19.05 -12.69 -8.15
C LEU A 164 -17.66 -12.85 -7.52
N PHE A 165 -17.59 -13.04 -6.21
CA PHE A 165 -16.33 -13.27 -5.53
C PHE A 165 -15.65 -14.55 -6.06
N PHE A 166 -16.37 -15.68 -6.10
CA PHE A 166 -15.83 -16.95 -6.65
C PHE A 166 -15.41 -16.82 -8.11
N ARG A 167 -16.23 -16.20 -8.96
CA ARG A 167 -15.89 -15.96 -10.37
C ARG A 167 -14.58 -15.19 -10.54
N VAL A 168 -14.36 -14.17 -9.71
CA VAL A 168 -13.10 -13.42 -9.71
C VAL A 168 -11.94 -14.27 -9.20
N LEU A 169 -12.13 -15.08 -8.15
CA LEU A 169 -11.08 -15.95 -7.64
C LEU A 169 -10.65 -17.01 -8.66
N ASP A 170 -11.60 -17.68 -9.32
CA ASP A 170 -11.33 -18.70 -10.35
C ASP A 170 -10.58 -18.08 -11.54
N THR A 171 -11.01 -16.89 -11.98
CA THR A 171 -10.35 -16.17 -13.07
C THR A 171 -8.94 -15.74 -12.66
N ALA A 172 -8.79 -15.15 -11.48
CA ALA A 172 -7.49 -14.70 -10.96
C ALA A 172 -6.53 -15.89 -10.78
N HIS A 173 -7.01 -17.03 -10.28
CA HIS A 173 -6.22 -18.26 -10.19
C HIS A 173 -5.71 -18.70 -11.57
N SER A 174 -6.59 -18.76 -12.58
CA SER A 174 -6.25 -19.16 -13.95
C SER A 174 -5.25 -18.19 -14.61
N LEU A 175 -5.29 -16.90 -14.25
CA LEU A 175 -4.37 -15.87 -14.75
C LEU A 175 -3.07 -15.78 -13.92
N GLY A 176 -2.94 -16.51 -12.81
CA GLY A 176 -1.84 -16.38 -11.86
C GLY A 176 -1.84 -15.04 -11.11
N TRP A 177 -2.97 -14.36 -11.04
CA TRP A 177 -3.12 -13.07 -10.37
C TRP A 177 -3.27 -13.22 -8.86
N ILE A 178 -3.05 -12.10 -8.16
CA ILE A 178 -3.36 -12.00 -6.75
C ILE A 178 -4.66 -11.21 -6.54
N VAL A 179 -5.50 -11.71 -5.63
CA VAL A 179 -6.75 -11.03 -5.23
C VAL A 179 -6.54 -10.30 -3.92
N MET A 180 -6.78 -9.01 -3.91
CA MET A 180 -6.70 -8.14 -2.72
C MET A 180 -8.10 -7.96 -2.15
N VAL A 181 -8.28 -8.13 -0.85
CA VAL A 181 -9.62 -8.09 -0.24
C VAL A 181 -9.68 -7.13 0.94
N HIS A 182 -10.60 -6.15 0.87
CA HIS A 182 -11.04 -5.40 2.04
C HIS A 182 -12.05 -6.29 2.79
N ALA A 183 -11.64 -6.86 3.91
CA ALA A 183 -12.38 -7.90 4.62
C ALA A 183 -13.05 -7.35 5.89
N GLU A 184 -14.25 -6.79 5.75
CA GLU A 184 -15.14 -6.43 6.87
C GLU A 184 -16.57 -6.92 6.59
N ASN A 185 -17.30 -7.38 7.63
CA ASN A 185 -18.67 -7.91 7.50
C ASN A 185 -19.70 -6.79 7.34
N ASP A 186 -20.15 -6.55 6.11
CA ASP A 186 -21.07 -5.48 5.76
C ASP A 186 -22.41 -5.55 6.52
N ALA A 187 -23.01 -6.74 6.61
CA ALA A 187 -24.31 -6.91 7.27
C ALA A 187 -24.24 -6.53 8.76
N ALA A 188 -23.17 -6.97 9.44
CA ALA A 188 -22.95 -6.65 10.85
C ALA A 188 -22.66 -5.15 11.05
N ILE A 189 -21.83 -4.55 10.18
CA ILE A 189 -21.55 -3.11 10.20
C ILE A 189 -22.84 -2.30 10.04
N ARG A 190 -23.61 -2.56 8.97
CA ARG A 190 -24.85 -1.82 8.71
C ARG A 190 -25.85 -1.91 9.87
N ARG A 191 -26.04 -3.11 10.43
CA ARG A 191 -26.95 -3.29 11.57
C ARG A 191 -26.46 -2.58 12.82
N THR A 192 -25.16 -2.66 13.12
CA THR A 192 -24.57 -1.99 14.29
C THR A 192 -24.61 -0.48 14.14
N ARG A 193 -24.28 0.06 12.96
CA ARG A 193 -24.40 1.50 12.65
C ARG A 193 -25.83 1.98 12.88
N GLN A 194 -26.83 1.28 12.31
CA GLN A 194 -28.23 1.69 12.47
C GLN A 194 -28.64 1.67 13.95
N ARG A 195 -28.30 0.62 14.69
CA ARG A 195 -28.61 0.54 16.12
C ARG A 195 -27.98 1.67 16.94
N LEU A 196 -26.75 2.04 16.62
CA LEU A 196 -26.08 3.17 17.30
C LEU A 196 -26.78 4.49 16.99
N ILE A 197 -27.20 4.72 15.75
CA ILE A 197 -27.96 5.90 15.33
C ILE A 197 -29.31 5.95 16.06
N ASP A 198 -30.07 4.87 16.10
CA ASP A 198 -31.38 4.76 16.78
C ASP A 198 -31.27 5.05 18.29
N LEU A 199 -30.11 4.76 18.89
CA LEU A 199 -29.78 5.05 20.29
C LEU A 199 -29.23 6.46 20.52
N GLY A 200 -29.10 7.31 19.46
CA GLY A 200 -28.48 8.63 19.55
C GLY A 200 -26.99 8.60 19.82
N ARG A 201 -26.32 7.46 19.63
CA ARG A 201 -24.88 7.28 19.85
C ARG A 201 -24.11 7.55 18.56
N THR A 202 -23.90 8.81 18.23
CA THR A 202 -23.29 9.25 16.96
C THR A 202 -21.89 9.84 17.10
N ASP A 203 -21.36 9.98 18.34
CA ASP A 203 -19.99 10.45 18.55
C ASP A 203 -18.98 9.61 17.73
N ILE A 204 -17.88 10.24 17.31
CA ILE A 204 -16.81 9.61 16.53
C ILE A 204 -16.28 8.33 17.19
N ARG A 205 -16.21 8.26 18.53
CA ARG A 205 -15.74 7.07 19.26
C ARG A 205 -16.52 5.79 18.93
N TYR A 206 -17.79 5.91 18.50
CA TYR A 206 -18.60 4.74 18.13
C TYR A 206 -18.19 4.12 16.78
N HIS A 207 -17.27 4.74 16.04
CA HIS A 207 -16.72 4.16 14.83
C HIS A 207 -16.08 2.77 15.06
N VAL A 208 -15.30 2.62 16.15
CA VAL A 208 -14.72 1.31 16.51
C VAL A 208 -15.75 0.26 16.92
N VAL A 209 -16.91 0.68 17.44
CA VAL A 209 -18.00 -0.23 17.77
C VAL A 209 -18.75 -0.67 16.51
N ALA A 210 -18.93 0.27 15.57
CA ALA A 210 -19.58 0.01 14.29
C ALA A 210 -18.76 -0.94 13.39
N HIS A 211 -17.44 -0.96 13.57
CA HIS A 211 -16.47 -1.75 12.80
C HIS A 211 -15.57 -2.57 13.76
N SER A 212 -16.18 -3.50 14.52
CA SER A 212 -15.45 -4.26 15.54
C SER A 212 -14.41 -5.22 14.94
N GLU A 213 -13.36 -5.55 15.73
CA GLU A 213 -12.34 -6.53 15.33
C GLU A 213 -12.93 -7.89 14.93
N THR A 214 -14.07 -8.28 15.55
CA THR A 214 -14.78 -9.53 15.21
C THR A 214 -15.39 -9.50 13.81
N MET A 215 -15.84 -8.33 13.34
CA MET A 215 -16.41 -8.16 11.99
C MET A 215 -15.32 -8.28 10.93
N GLU A 216 -14.13 -7.75 11.20
CA GLU A 216 -12.93 -7.91 10.35
C GLU A 216 -12.46 -9.37 10.36
N ARG A 217 -12.34 -10.00 11.53
CA ARG A 217 -11.93 -11.40 11.65
C ARG A 217 -12.85 -12.36 10.89
N GLU A 218 -14.18 -12.21 11.03
CA GLU A 218 -15.16 -13.07 10.35
C GLU A 218 -15.00 -12.95 8.82
N ALA A 219 -14.93 -11.73 8.31
CA ALA A 219 -14.77 -11.51 6.88
C ALA A 219 -13.41 -12.00 6.36
N THR A 220 -12.33 -11.83 7.14
CA THR A 220 -11.00 -12.39 6.84
C THR A 220 -11.06 -13.92 6.76
N HIS A 221 -11.67 -14.58 7.74
CA HIS A 221 -11.85 -16.02 7.73
C HIS A 221 -12.61 -16.49 6.49
N ARG A 222 -13.73 -15.86 6.17
CA ARG A 222 -14.58 -16.20 5.01
C ARG A 222 -13.85 -16.00 3.69
N ALA A 223 -13.16 -14.88 3.51
CA ALA A 223 -12.37 -14.63 2.30
C ALA A 223 -11.27 -15.69 2.10
N LEU A 224 -10.56 -16.03 3.18
CA LEU A 224 -9.51 -17.05 3.13
C LEU A 224 -10.06 -18.47 2.91
N ALA A 225 -11.27 -18.78 3.40
CA ALA A 225 -11.95 -20.03 3.08
C ALA A 225 -12.30 -20.11 1.58
N PHE A 226 -12.70 -19.00 0.95
CA PHE A 226 -12.93 -18.95 -0.49
C PHE A 226 -11.61 -19.15 -1.28
N ALA A 227 -10.52 -18.53 -0.83
CA ALA A 227 -9.20 -18.75 -1.41
C ALA A 227 -8.74 -20.21 -1.28
N GLU A 228 -9.02 -20.86 -0.15
CA GLU A 228 -8.72 -22.27 0.08
C GLU A 228 -9.49 -23.20 -0.89
N MET A 229 -10.77 -22.90 -1.18
CA MET A 229 -11.60 -23.66 -2.11
C MET A 229 -11.16 -23.52 -3.56
N THR A 230 -10.68 -22.34 -3.97
CA THR A 230 -10.33 -22.04 -5.36
C THR A 230 -8.83 -22.17 -5.68
N GLY A 231 -7.98 -22.30 -4.65
CA GLY A 231 -6.53 -22.24 -4.81
C GLY A 231 -5.99 -20.85 -5.17
N ALA A 232 -6.82 -19.82 -5.15
CA ALA A 232 -6.41 -18.46 -5.51
C ALA A 232 -5.47 -17.84 -4.46
N ARG A 233 -4.47 -17.07 -4.92
CA ARG A 233 -3.58 -16.28 -4.06
C ARG A 233 -4.33 -15.05 -3.55
N MET A 234 -4.24 -14.77 -2.26
CA MET A 234 -5.02 -13.69 -1.67
C MET A 234 -4.22 -12.81 -0.72
N THR A 235 -4.35 -11.49 -0.89
CA THR A 235 -3.89 -10.50 0.08
C THR A 235 -5.08 -10.00 0.90
N ILE A 236 -5.04 -10.21 2.22
CA ILE A 236 -5.88 -9.47 3.15
C ILE A 236 -5.21 -8.12 3.37
N VAL A 237 -5.81 -7.07 2.80
CA VAL A 237 -5.23 -5.73 2.87
C VAL A 237 -5.50 -5.07 4.22
N HIS A 238 -4.65 -4.10 4.60
CA HIS A 238 -4.78 -3.26 5.81
C HIS A 238 -5.27 -4.02 7.05
N VAL A 239 -4.72 -5.23 7.30
CA VAL A 239 -4.98 -6.00 8.53
C VAL A 239 -4.75 -5.10 9.73
N SER A 240 -5.81 -4.86 10.49
CA SER A 240 -5.82 -3.89 11.57
C SER A 240 -5.84 -4.52 12.96
N SER A 241 -6.34 -5.75 13.08
CA SER A 241 -6.54 -6.43 14.34
C SER A 241 -5.68 -7.68 14.48
N TRP A 242 -5.33 -8.02 15.73
CA TRP A 242 -4.64 -9.26 16.05
C TRP A 242 -5.45 -10.49 15.63
N GLN A 243 -6.78 -10.40 15.72
CA GLN A 243 -7.69 -11.50 15.37
C GLN A 243 -7.62 -11.83 13.88
N SER A 244 -7.56 -10.81 13.01
CA SER A 244 -7.44 -11.01 11.56
C SER A 244 -6.05 -11.52 11.18
N ALA A 245 -4.99 -11.03 11.84
CA ALA A 245 -3.64 -11.56 11.64
C ALA A 245 -3.55 -13.05 12.00
N GLU A 246 -4.21 -13.49 13.09
CA GLU A 246 -4.31 -14.93 13.44
C GLU A 246 -5.06 -15.74 12.38
N GLU A 247 -6.14 -15.24 11.79
CA GLU A 247 -6.87 -15.96 10.73
C GLU A 247 -5.98 -16.15 9.49
N VAL A 248 -5.17 -15.16 9.11
CA VAL A 248 -4.19 -15.32 8.03
C VAL A 248 -3.17 -16.40 8.40
N ALA A 249 -2.62 -16.38 9.61
CA ALA A 249 -1.65 -17.38 10.06
C ALA A 249 -2.26 -18.80 10.04
N ARG A 250 -3.51 -18.97 10.49
CA ARG A 250 -4.22 -20.26 10.45
C ARG A 250 -4.48 -20.75 9.04
N ALA A 251 -4.81 -19.85 8.11
CA ALA A 251 -5.01 -20.19 6.69
C ALA A 251 -3.70 -20.70 6.06
N ARG A 252 -2.58 -20.02 6.33
CA ARG A 252 -1.25 -20.47 5.89
C ARG A 252 -0.89 -21.86 6.38
N VAL A 253 -1.22 -22.20 7.64
CA VAL A 253 -1.01 -23.55 8.19
C VAL A 253 -1.80 -24.61 7.40
N ARG A 254 -2.97 -24.26 6.88
CA ARG A 254 -3.78 -25.13 6.00
C ARG A 254 -3.27 -25.19 4.55
N GLY A 255 -2.30 -24.36 4.20
CA GLY A 255 -1.69 -24.33 2.87
C GLY A 255 -2.24 -23.25 1.93
N VAL A 256 -3.09 -22.35 2.43
CA VAL A 256 -3.60 -21.20 1.63
C VAL A 256 -2.45 -20.23 1.34
N ASP A 257 -2.29 -19.80 0.09
CA ASP A 257 -1.34 -18.76 -0.30
C ASP A 257 -1.92 -17.38 0.10
N ALA A 258 -1.90 -17.15 1.41
CA ALA A 258 -2.46 -15.97 2.06
C ALA A 258 -1.35 -14.96 2.41
N ILE A 259 -1.53 -13.73 2.01
CA ILE A 259 -0.64 -12.60 2.24
C ILE A 259 -1.34 -11.61 3.16
N ALA A 260 -0.62 -11.07 4.14
CA ALA A 260 -1.11 -10.05 5.05
C ALA A 260 -0.42 -8.72 4.79
N GLU A 261 -1.21 -7.67 4.64
CA GLU A 261 -0.73 -6.30 4.54
C GLU A 261 -1.20 -5.52 5.76
N THR A 262 -0.34 -4.64 6.30
CA THR A 262 -0.76 -3.64 7.29
C THR A 262 -0.22 -2.26 6.94
N CYS A 263 -0.71 -1.23 7.66
CA CYS A 263 -0.42 0.17 7.38
C CYS A 263 0.01 0.90 8.66
N PRO A 264 0.70 2.06 8.54
CA PRO A 264 1.17 2.84 9.69
C PRO A 264 0.09 3.15 10.72
N GLN A 265 -1.12 3.47 10.26
CA GLN A 265 -2.23 3.85 11.15
C GLN A 265 -2.57 2.79 12.19
N TYR A 266 -2.39 1.51 11.88
CA TYR A 266 -2.68 0.42 12.81
C TYR A 266 -1.60 0.14 13.85
N LEU A 267 -0.47 0.85 13.77
CA LEU A 267 0.62 0.74 14.73
C LEU A 267 0.86 2.04 15.50
N PHE A 268 0.39 3.17 14.97
CA PHE A 268 0.69 4.48 15.53
C PHE A 268 -0.55 5.27 15.99
N ILE A 269 -1.77 4.83 15.63
CA ILE A 269 -3.03 5.47 15.99
C ILE A 269 -3.91 4.46 16.71
N GLY A 270 -4.32 4.78 17.93
CA GLY A 270 -5.12 3.90 18.78
C GLY A 270 -6.60 4.30 18.85
N SER A 271 -7.44 3.39 19.31
CA SER A 271 -8.86 3.66 19.52
C SER A 271 -9.12 4.86 20.45
N ALA A 272 -8.20 5.14 21.38
CA ALA A 272 -8.28 6.31 22.27
C ALA A 272 -8.19 7.65 21.54
N ASP A 273 -7.62 7.69 20.32
CA ASP A 273 -7.59 8.91 19.50
C ASP A 273 -8.99 9.34 19.05
N LEU A 274 -9.96 8.43 19.04
CA LEU A 274 -11.36 8.74 18.74
C LEU A 274 -12.15 9.30 19.95
N ASP A 275 -11.56 9.30 21.14
CA ASP A 275 -12.16 9.91 22.34
C ASP A 275 -11.85 11.41 22.48
N ARG A 276 -11.08 11.99 21.57
CA ARG A 276 -10.79 13.42 21.48
C ARG A 276 -12.06 14.24 21.19
N PRO A 277 -12.02 15.59 21.31
CA PRO A 277 -13.08 16.44 20.80
C PRO A 277 -13.40 16.11 19.34
N ALA A 278 -14.68 16.15 18.95
CA ALA A 278 -15.17 15.59 17.69
C ALA A 278 -14.41 16.04 16.43
N LEU A 279 -14.04 17.33 16.33
CA LEU A 279 -13.25 17.85 15.20
C LEU A 279 -11.83 17.27 15.15
N ASP A 280 -11.20 17.05 16.31
CA ASP A 280 -9.88 16.42 16.36
C ASP A 280 -9.97 14.92 16.09
N ALA A 281 -10.96 14.24 16.69
CA ALA A 281 -11.21 12.82 16.49
C ALA A 281 -11.51 12.46 15.03
N ALA A 282 -12.16 13.34 14.27
CA ALA A 282 -12.49 13.14 12.86
C ALA A 282 -11.24 12.92 11.98
N ARG A 283 -10.08 13.44 12.38
CA ARG A 283 -8.79 13.24 11.68
C ARG A 283 -8.31 11.79 11.71
N PHE A 284 -8.84 10.98 12.65
CA PHE A 284 -8.48 9.59 12.88
C PHE A 284 -9.56 8.60 12.43
N VAL A 285 -10.54 9.05 11.63
CA VAL A 285 -11.56 8.18 11.04
C VAL A 285 -11.05 7.57 9.75
N PHE A 286 -10.85 6.26 9.75
CA PHE A 286 -10.49 5.41 8.60
C PHE A 286 -11.05 4.01 8.80
N SER A 287 -11.08 3.15 7.78
CA SER A 287 -11.62 1.79 7.86
C SER A 287 -10.65 0.78 7.25
N PRO A 288 -10.37 -0.32 7.98
CA PRO A 288 -10.82 -0.61 9.35
C PRO A 288 -10.40 0.47 10.36
N PRO A 289 -11.13 0.69 11.49
CA PRO A 289 -10.83 1.78 12.40
C PRO A 289 -9.57 1.55 13.24
N PRO A 290 -9.07 2.59 13.97
CA PRO A 290 -8.03 2.42 14.97
C PRO A 290 -8.38 1.33 15.98
N ARG A 291 -7.40 0.54 16.39
CA ARG A 291 -7.59 -0.62 17.25
C ARG A 291 -7.05 -0.42 18.68
N SER A 292 -7.23 -1.43 19.49
CA SER A 292 -6.76 -1.48 20.87
C SER A 292 -5.23 -1.59 20.95
N PRO A 293 -4.61 -1.21 22.08
CA PRO A 293 -3.16 -1.43 22.30
C PRO A 293 -2.73 -2.89 22.10
N ARG A 294 -3.61 -3.85 22.43
CA ARG A 294 -3.35 -5.27 22.19
C ARG A 294 -3.12 -5.57 20.69
N SER A 295 -3.94 -5.01 19.81
CA SER A 295 -3.77 -5.19 18.36
C SER A 295 -2.47 -4.56 17.87
N HIS A 296 -2.09 -3.38 18.39
CA HIS A 296 -0.80 -2.76 18.07
C HIS A 296 0.39 -3.65 18.42
N GLU A 297 0.43 -4.21 19.64
CA GLU A 297 1.49 -5.09 20.09
C GLU A 297 1.60 -6.35 19.24
N HIS A 298 0.47 -6.98 18.91
CA HIS A 298 0.44 -8.18 18.07
C HIS A 298 0.85 -7.88 16.62
N LEU A 299 0.43 -6.75 16.04
CA LEU A 299 0.84 -6.36 14.70
C LEU A 299 2.33 -6.04 14.63
N TRP A 300 2.90 -5.37 15.64
CA TRP A 300 4.35 -5.21 15.74
C TRP A 300 5.07 -6.55 15.79
N GLN A 301 4.59 -7.49 16.61
CA GLN A 301 5.16 -8.82 16.66
C GLN A 301 5.03 -9.56 15.33
N ALA A 302 3.86 -9.47 14.67
CA ALA A 302 3.65 -10.08 13.36
C ALA A 302 4.55 -9.46 12.26
N LEU A 303 4.85 -8.15 12.34
CA LEU A 303 5.85 -7.52 11.47
C LEU A 303 7.25 -8.12 11.71
N ILE A 304 7.64 -8.35 12.96
CA ILE A 304 8.94 -8.92 13.33
C ILE A 304 9.06 -10.37 12.86
N ASP A 305 8.05 -11.19 13.15
CA ASP A 305 8.08 -12.64 12.96
C ASP A 305 7.74 -13.10 11.54
N GLY A 306 7.38 -12.18 10.64
CA GLY A 306 6.99 -12.53 9.27
C GLY A 306 5.51 -12.88 9.09
N GLY A 307 4.68 -12.61 10.09
CA GLY A 307 3.22 -12.78 9.99
C GLY A 307 2.53 -11.78 9.05
N ILE A 308 3.11 -10.59 8.92
CA ILE A 308 2.71 -9.54 7.96
C ILE A 308 3.73 -9.47 6.84
N ASP A 309 3.34 -9.46 5.59
CA ASP A 309 4.24 -9.46 4.44
C ASP A 309 4.50 -8.08 3.85
N LEU A 310 3.52 -7.18 3.95
CA LEU A 310 3.50 -5.91 3.25
C LEU A 310 3.26 -4.75 4.21
N TRP A 311 3.96 -3.64 3.94
CA TRP A 311 3.80 -2.36 4.61
C TRP A 311 3.39 -1.31 3.58
N SER A 312 2.10 -1.00 3.49
CA SER A 312 1.52 -0.05 2.54
C SER A 312 0.97 1.17 3.26
N SER A 313 0.57 2.21 2.53
CA SER A 313 0.06 3.43 3.16
C SER A 313 -1.45 3.41 3.41
N ASP A 314 -2.20 2.78 2.53
CA ASP A 314 -3.65 2.99 2.39
C ASP A 314 -3.99 4.49 2.35
N HIS A 315 -3.16 5.26 1.65
CA HIS A 315 -3.34 6.70 1.49
C HIS A 315 -4.65 7.00 0.79
N SER A 316 -5.59 7.52 1.53
CA SER A 316 -6.94 7.89 1.07
C SER A 316 -7.26 9.31 1.56
N PRO A 317 -6.71 10.33 0.88
CA PRO A 317 -6.70 11.70 1.34
C PRO A 317 -7.97 12.45 0.98
N TYR A 318 -8.55 13.15 1.95
CA TYR A 318 -9.65 14.10 1.76
C TYR A 318 -9.25 15.46 2.33
N TRP A 319 -9.71 16.55 1.74
CA TRP A 319 -9.70 17.83 2.43
C TRP A 319 -10.47 17.69 3.75
N PHE A 320 -9.98 18.31 4.83
CA PHE A 320 -10.62 18.11 6.14
C PHE A 320 -12.09 18.57 6.15
N ALA A 321 -12.38 19.69 5.47
CA ALA A 321 -13.75 20.17 5.32
C ALA A 321 -14.67 19.15 4.64
N ASP A 322 -14.20 18.51 3.57
CA ASP A 322 -14.95 17.48 2.85
C ASP A 322 -15.13 16.23 3.71
N LYS A 323 -14.06 15.84 4.42
CA LYS A 323 -14.06 14.67 5.32
C LYS A 323 -15.16 14.76 6.37
N ILE A 324 -15.41 15.93 6.91
CA ILE A 324 -16.45 16.17 7.94
C ILE A 324 -17.76 16.71 7.35
N GLY A 325 -17.89 16.83 6.02
CA GLY A 325 -19.07 17.41 5.37
C GLY A 325 -19.39 18.83 5.82
N GLY A 326 -18.39 19.63 6.20
CA GLY A 326 -18.53 20.98 6.76
C GLY A 326 -19.11 21.04 8.17
N SER A 327 -19.34 19.90 8.84
CA SER A 327 -19.94 19.84 10.16
C SER A 327 -19.02 20.35 11.27
N GLN A 328 -19.52 21.14 12.19
CA GLN A 328 -18.81 21.53 13.42
C GLN A 328 -18.90 20.47 14.53
N THR A 329 -19.81 19.52 14.37
CA THR A 329 -20.02 18.38 15.27
C THR A 329 -20.04 17.08 14.44
N PRO A 330 -18.90 16.68 13.85
CA PRO A 330 -18.86 15.49 13.00
C PRO A 330 -19.24 14.24 13.78
N ALA A 331 -19.94 13.33 13.10
CA ALA A 331 -20.41 12.07 13.66
C ALA A 331 -19.75 10.89 12.92
N PHE A 332 -19.62 9.73 13.59
CA PHE A 332 -18.96 8.57 12.99
C PHE A 332 -19.62 8.08 11.69
N ASN A 333 -20.93 8.27 11.56
CA ASN A 333 -21.71 7.81 10.43
C ASN A 333 -21.77 8.78 9.24
N THR A 334 -21.21 9.99 9.39
CA THR A 334 -21.18 11.03 8.35
C THR A 334 -19.76 11.48 8.00
N THR A 335 -18.76 11.13 8.81
CA THR A 335 -17.36 11.44 8.55
C THR A 335 -16.80 10.43 7.54
N LEU A 336 -16.15 10.91 6.47
CA LEU A 336 -15.53 10.05 5.48
C LEU A 336 -14.35 9.29 6.07
N SER A 337 -14.27 8.00 5.75
CA SER A 337 -13.17 7.12 6.16
C SER A 337 -11.99 7.26 5.18
N GLY A 338 -10.83 7.65 5.69
CA GLY A 338 -9.60 7.78 4.93
C GLY A 338 -8.69 8.88 5.48
N ILE A 339 -7.39 8.66 5.38
CA ILE A 339 -6.33 9.56 5.90
C ILE A 339 -5.15 9.63 4.94
N PRO A 340 -4.36 10.71 4.95
CA PRO A 340 -3.10 10.76 4.22
C PRO A 340 -2.03 9.93 4.93
N GLY A 341 -1.14 9.28 4.17
CA GLY A 341 -0.11 8.41 4.72
C GLY A 341 1.08 8.11 3.81
N ILE A 342 0.99 8.40 2.51
CA ILE A 342 1.96 7.93 1.51
C ILE A 342 3.40 8.42 1.75
N GLU A 343 3.59 9.67 2.16
CA GLU A 343 4.90 10.25 2.47
C GLU A 343 5.43 9.80 3.82
N THR A 344 4.55 9.58 4.80
CA THR A 344 4.93 9.25 6.17
C THR A 344 5.19 7.75 6.40
N ARG A 345 4.76 6.91 5.46
CA ARG A 345 4.81 5.45 5.54
C ARG A 345 6.21 4.92 5.87
N LEU A 346 7.19 5.25 5.03
CA LEU A 346 8.56 4.78 5.23
C LEU A 346 9.28 5.47 6.39
N PRO A 347 9.21 6.82 6.56
CA PRO A 347 9.80 7.49 7.72
C PRO A 347 9.35 6.93 9.07
N LEU A 348 8.07 6.59 9.23
CA LEU A 348 7.56 6.00 10.46
C LEU A 348 8.19 4.62 10.75
N LEU A 349 8.23 3.73 9.74
CA LEU A 349 8.82 2.41 9.93
C LEU A 349 10.35 2.46 10.05
N PHE A 350 11.00 3.38 9.35
CA PHE A 350 12.43 3.60 9.45
C PHE A 350 12.82 4.03 10.87
N SER A 351 12.12 5.04 11.42
CA SER A 351 12.35 5.55 12.77
C SER A 351 12.07 4.51 13.84
N GLU A 352 10.88 3.90 13.83
CA GLU A 352 10.38 3.08 14.94
C GLU A 352 10.65 1.58 14.77
N GLY A 353 10.99 1.16 13.56
CA GLY A 353 11.28 -0.23 13.23
C GLY A 353 12.79 -0.47 13.06
N LEU A 354 13.38 0.16 12.04
CA LEU A 354 14.78 -0.11 11.65
C LEU A 354 15.78 0.52 12.63
N LEU A 355 15.65 1.81 12.93
CA LEU A 355 16.61 2.51 13.81
C LEU A 355 16.53 2.06 15.26
N THR A 356 15.38 1.57 15.71
CA THR A 356 15.23 1.00 17.06
C THR A 356 15.64 -0.47 17.15
N ALA A 357 16.08 -1.05 16.02
CA ALA A 357 16.41 -2.48 15.90
C ALA A 357 15.25 -3.44 16.23
N ARG A 358 14.00 -2.99 16.18
CA ARG A 358 12.82 -3.88 16.22
C ARG A 358 12.76 -4.77 14.99
N LEU A 359 13.14 -4.21 13.84
CA LEU A 359 13.23 -4.93 12.57
C LEU A 359 14.70 -5.07 12.17
N THR A 360 15.07 -6.24 11.67
CA THR A 360 16.32 -6.40 10.96
C THR A 360 16.29 -5.64 9.63
N LEU A 361 17.44 -5.36 9.05
CA LEU A 361 17.51 -4.76 7.70
C LEU A 361 16.73 -5.60 6.68
N GLY A 362 16.98 -6.91 6.64
CA GLY A 362 16.29 -7.81 5.70
C GLY A 362 14.78 -7.69 5.83
N ARG A 363 14.25 -7.73 7.07
CA ARG A 363 12.82 -7.62 7.32
C ARG A 363 12.25 -6.26 6.92
N TYR A 364 12.97 -5.16 7.18
CA TYR A 364 12.58 -3.83 6.71
C TYR A 364 12.49 -3.77 5.18
N LEU A 365 13.48 -4.31 4.46
CA LEU A 365 13.49 -4.36 3.00
C LEU A 365 12.37 -5.23 2.43
N ASP A 366 12.08 -6.37 3.07
CA ASP A 366 10.96 -7.23 2.68
C ASP A 366 9.63 -6.47 2.74
N LEU A 367 9.36 -5.81 3.86
CA LEU A 367 8.12 -5.07 4.10
C LEU A 367 7.93 -3.88 3.17
N THR A 368 9.01 -3.18 2.81
CA THR A 368 8.93 -1.86 2.16
C THR A 368 9.14 -1.89 0.65
N SER A 369 9.76 -2.96 0.13
CA SER A 369 10.11 -3.02 -1.30
C SER A 369 10.09 -4.44 -1.89
N ARG A 370 10.83 -5.42 -1.32
CA ARG A 370 11.05 -6.72 -1.96
C ARG A 370 9.77 -7.53 -2.13
N ASN A 371 8.98 -7.67 -1.05
CA ASN A 371 7.74 -8.44 -1.10
C ASN A 371 6.71 -7.80 -2.03
N ALA A 372 6.56 -6.47 -1.99
CA ALA A 372 5.67 -5.78 -2.91
C ALA A 372 6.07 -6.00 -4.37
N ALA A 373 7.38 -5.95 -4.68
CA ALA A 373 7.89 -6.23 -6.02
C ALA A 373 7.57 -7.67 -6.45
N SER A 374 7.81 -8.63 -5.56
CA SER A 374 7.61 -10.05 -5.82
C SER A 374 6.14 -10.41 -5.97
N ILE A 375 5.31 -9.98 -5.03
CA ILE A 375 3.88 -10.31 -4.96
C ILE A 375 3.12 -9.70 -6.15
N TYR A 376 3.49 -8.49 -6.55
CA TYR A 376 2.74 -7.75 -7.58
C TYR A 376 3.43 -7.72 -8.95
N GLY A 377 4.41 -8.61 -9.21
CA GLY A 377 4.97 -8.79 -10.54
C GLY A 377 5.89 -7.65 -11.00
N LEU A 378 6.71 -7.11 -10.11
CA LEU A 378 7.68 -6.04 -10.38
C LEU A 378 9.14 -6.47 -10.14
N ALA A 379 9.38 -7.72 -9.67
CA ALA A 379 10.66 -8.15 -9.14
C ALA A 379 11.76 -8.30 -10.20
N ASP A 380 11.40 -8.38 -11.48
CA ASP A 380 12.33 -8.36 -12.63
C ASP A 380 12.94 -6.99 -12.88
N ARG A 381 12.36 -5.94 -12.31
CA ARG A 381 12.81 -4.55 -12.48
C ARG A 381 13.13 -3.83 -11.18
N LYS A 382 12.38 -4.08 -10.10
CA LYS A 382 12.32 -3.23 -8.91
C LYS A 382 12.44 -4.03 -7.60
N GLY A 383 12.53 -3.32 -6.48
CA GLY A 383 12.39 -3.88 -5.13
C GLY A 383 13.69 -4.18 -4.40
N ARG A 384 14.86 -4.17 -5.07
CA ARG A 384 16.17 -4.40 -4.45
C ARG A 384 17.31 -3.74 -5.23
N ILE A 385 18.46 -3.63 -4.58
CA ILE A 385 19.68 -3.15 -5.22
C ILE A 385 20.43 -4.37 -5.78
N ALA A 386 20.30 -4.60 -7.09
CA ALA A 386 20.97 -5.69 -7.78
C ALA A 386 21.30 -5.28 -9.23
N VAL A 387 22.39 -5.83 -9.79
CA VAL A 387 22.78 -5.57 -11.17
C VAL A 387 21.68 -6.02 -12.13
N GLY A 388 21.34 -5.17 -13.09
CA GLY A 388 20.29 -5.37 -14.08
C GLY A 388 18.93 -4.77 -13.73
N LEU A 389 18.66 -4.46 -12.46
CA LEU A 389 17.42 -3.82 -12.04
C LEU A 389 17.46 -2.31 -12.25
N ASP A 390 16.28 -1.69 -12.29
CA ASP A 390 16.14 -0.25 -12.36
C ASP A 390 16.89 0.41 -11.18
N ALA A 391 17.57 1.51 -11.41
CA ALA A 391 18.29 2.25 -10.37
C ALA A 391 17.28 3.11 -9.57
N ASP A 392 16.37 2.45 -8.89
CA ASP A 392 15.35 3.01 -8.01
C ASP A 392 15.88 3.00 -6.58
N LEU A 393 16.37 4.14 -6.12
CA LEU A 393 17.16 4.25 -4.90
C LEU A 393 16.68 5.40 -4.02
N ALA A 394 16.77 5.21 -2.71
CA ALA A 394 16.56 6.27 -1.73
C ALA A 394 17.78 6.40 -0.82
N LEU A 395 18.37 7.59 -0.78
CA LEU A 395 19.48 7.93 0.11
C LEU A 395 18.92 8.54 1.39
N TRP A 396 19.18 7.89 2.51
CA TRP A 396 18.64 8.27 3.81
C TRP A 396 19.73 8.89 4.71
N ASP A 397 19.39 10.02 5.32
CA ASP A 397 20.13 10.50 6.49
C ASP A 397 19.56 9.81 7.74
N PRO A 398 20.24 8.81 8.34
CA PRO A 398 19.72 8.07 9.48
C PRO A 398 19.71 8.88 10.77
N THR A 399 20.32 10.06 10.78
CA THR A 399 20.47 10.91 11.98
C THR A 399 19.55 12.11 11.98
N ALA A 400 18.96 12.45 10.83
CA ALA A 400 18.07 13.59 10.69
C ALA A 400 16.84 13.43 11.59
N ARG A 401 16.61 14.39 12.48
CA ARG A 401 15.42 14.46 13.33
C ARG A 401 14.48 15.53 12.82
N TRP A 402 13.22 15.18 12.67
CA TRP A 402 12.20 16.11 12.21
C TRP A 402 10.84 15.77 12.78
N THR A 403 9.91 16.71 12.71
CA THR A 403 8.57 16.56 13.23
C THR A 403 7.59 16.50 12.05
N LEU A 404 6.74 15.48 12.03
CA LEU A 404 5.69 15.34 11.05
C LEU A 404 4.65 16.43 11.26
N GLY A 405 4.23 17.08 10.18
CA GLY A 405 3.20 18.10 10.18
C GLY A 405 2.75 18.38 8.76
N HIS A 406 1.46 18.59 8.55
CA HIS A 406 0.89 18.74 7.21
C HIS A 406 1.58 19.83 6.36
N LYS A 407 2.08 20.92 6.99
CA LYS A 407 2.81 22.00 6.29
C LYS A 407 4.21 21.61 5.82
N ALA A 408 4.77 20.55 6.37
CA ALA A 408 6.10 20.05 6.01
C ALA A 408 6.04 18.85 5.07
N LEU A 409 4.82 18.38 4.76
CA LEU A 409 4.54 17.28 3.83
C LEU A 409 4.06 17.84 2.49
N HIS A 410 4.11 17.02 1.44
CA HIS A 410 3.85 17.42 0.05
C HIS A 410 2.48 17.00 -0.48
N SER A 411 1.68 16.29 0.32
CA SER A 411 0.26 16.03 0.04
C SER A 411 -0.52 17.33 0.03
N ARG A 412 -1.55 17.44 -0.80
CA ARG A 412 -2.46 18.59 -0.83
C ARG A 412 -3.37 18.69 0.40
N VAL A 413 -3.45 17.61 1.19
CA VAL A 413 -4.33 17.54 2.37
C VAL A 413 -3.88 18.53 3.45
N ASP A 414 -4.85 19.20 4.07
CA ASP A 414 -4.66 20.22 5.09
C ASP A 414 -4.51 19.69 6.52
N PHE A 415 -4.31 18.38 6.68
CA PHE A 415 -4.03 17.74 7.96
C PHE A 415 -3.19 16.48 7.77
N THR A 416 -2.57 16.00 8.85
CA THR A 416 -2.02 14.65 8.95
C THR A 416 -2.41 14.04 10.30
N PRO A 417 -2.73 12.74 10.37
CA PRO A 417 -3.01 12.10 11.66
C PRO A 417 -1.75 11.96 12.52
N TYR A 418 -0.57 12.22 11.96
CA TYR A 418 0.73 12.14 12.66
C TYR A 418 1.26 13.52 13.06
N GLU A 419 0.41 14.55 13.09
CA GLU A 419 0.80 15.92 13.43
C GLU A 419 1.54 15.98 14.78
N GLY A 420 2.72 16.60 14.80
CA GLY A 420 3.56 16.75 15.99
C GLY A 420 4.40 15.52 16.36
N LYS A 421 4.29 14.40 15.63
CA LYS A 421 5.10 13.21 15.91
C LYS A 421 6.54 13.43 15.42
N SER A 422 7.50 13.27 16.32
CA SER A 422 8.93 13.30 15.98
C SER A 422 9.36 11.96 15.41
N VAL A 423 10.14 11.99 14.34
CA VAL A 423 10.77 10.81 13.71
C VAL A 423 12.25 11.06 13.46
N THR A 424 13.01 9.99 13.41
CA THR A 424 14.44 10.00 13.07
C THR A 424 14.65 9.25 11.74
N GLY A 425 15.50 9.80 10.90
CA GLY A 425 15.72 9.31 9.54
C GLY A 425 14.84 10.05 8.53
N LYS A 426 15.49 10.51 7.45
CA LYS A 426 14.82 11.24 6.37
C LYS A 426 15.43 10.87 5.03
N PRO A 427 14.61 10.54 4.01
CA PRO A 427 15.12 10.42 2.64
C PRO A 427 15.53 11.83 2.16
N THR A 428 16.74 11.96 1.64
CA THR A 428 17.30 13.25 1.18
C THR A 428 17.45 13.31 -0.33
N THR A 429 17.67 12.14 -0.95
CA THR A 429 17.77 12.00 -2.40
C THR A 429 17.02 10.74 -2.79
N VAL A 430 16.15 10.84 -3.78
CA VAL A 430 15.38 9.72 -4.31
C VAL A 430 15.58 9.67 -5.81
N LEU A 431 16.02 8.52 -6.31
CA LEU A 431 16.26 8.29 -7.73
C LEU A 431 15.24 7.28 -8.26
N VAL A 432 14.73 7.56 -9.44
CA VAL A 432 13.92 6.61 -10.23
C VAL A 432 14.62 6.40 -11.56
N ARG A 433 14.94 5.15 -11.87
CA ARG A 433 15.75 4.81 -13.06
C ARG A 433 17.02 5.68 -13.18
N GLY A 434 17.76 5.79 -12.07
CA GLY A 434 19.02 6.53 -11.99
C GLY A 434 18.92 8.06 -12.06
N VAL A 435 17.72 8.62 -12.26
CA VAL A 435 17.51 10.06 -12.30
C VAL A 435 17.02 10.54 -10.93
N PRO A 436 17.67 11.55 -10.31
CA PRO A 436 17.16 12.17 -9.10
C PRO A 436 15.78 12.78 -9.34
N VAL A 437 14.77 12.28 -8.63
CA VAL A 437 13.41 12.84 -8.59
C VAL A 437 13.28 13.84 -7.43
N VAL A 438 13.92 13.52 -6.31
CA VAL A 438 14.04 14.42 -5.15
C VAL A 438 15.51 14.56 -4.81
N ALA A 439 15.98 15.78 -4.64
CA ALA A 439 17.30 16.10 -4.10
C ALA A 439 17.25 17.45 -3.37
N ASP A 440 17.99 17.58 -2.27
CA ASP A 440 18.10 18.82 -1.48
C ASP A 440 16.75 19.43 -1.07
N GLY A 441 15.76 18.57 -0.80
CA GLY A 441 14.42 18.99 -0.41
C GLY A 441 13.60 19.62 -1.55
N GLN A 442 14.00 19.38 -2.82
CA GLN A 442 13.33 19.90 -4.00
C GLN A 442 12.97 18.78 -4.98
N LEU A 443 11.84 18.93 -5.66
CA LEU A 443 11.51 18.11 -6.83
C LEU A 443 12.43 18.48 -8.00
N GLN A 444 13.04 17.49 -8.63
CA GLN A 444 14.03 17.70 -9.69
C GLN A 444 13.50 17.37 -11.10
N VAL A 445 12.33 16.78 -11.20
CA VAL A 445 11.71 16.34 -12.46
C VAL A 445 10.39 17.07 -12.71
N GLN A 446 9.96 17.08 -13.97
CA GLN A 446 8.64 17.61 -14.33
C GLN A 446 7.58 16.52 -14.20
N PRO A 447 6.31 16.87 -13.99
CA PRO A 447 5.19 15.95 -14.12
C PRO A 447 5.26 15.16 -15.44
N GLY A 448 4.96 13.86 -15.37
CA GLY A 448 5.05 12.95 -16.52
C GLY A 448 6.39 12.22 -16.65
N PHE A 449 7.33 12.41 -15.72
CA PHE A 449 8.58 11.63 -15.68
C PHE A 449 8.32 10.16 -15.33
N GLY A 450 7.36 9.87 -14.44
CA GLY A 450 6.96 8.54 -14.05
C GLY A 450 6.33 7.77 -15.21
N GLN A 451 6.54 6.46 -15.24
CA GLN A 451 6.07 5.57 -16.31
C GLN A 451 5.14 4.50 -15.75
N PHE A 452 4.16 4.13 -16.55
CA PHE A 452 3.40 2.91 -16.28
C PHE A 452 4.32 1.70 -16.41
N VAL A 453 4.33 0.85 -15.39
CA VAL A 453 5.09 -0.40 -15.38
C VAL A 453 4.11 -1.54 -15.59
N GLU A 454 4.16 -2.13 -16.78
CA GLU A 454 3.45 -3.39 -17.04
C GLU A 454 3.95 -4.46 -16.09
N ARG A 455 3.03 -5.20 -15.49
CA ARG A 455 3.32 -6.27 -14.55
C ARG A 455 2.91 -7.60 -15.13
N THR A 456 3.71 -8.60 -14.91
CA THR A 456 3.35 -10.00 -15.17
C THR A 456 2.79 -10.63 -13.92
N ALA A 457 1.99 -11.70 -14.08
CA ALA A 457 1.57 -12.51 -12.94
C ALA A 457 2.79 -12.88 -12.09
N ALA A 458 2.66 -12.78 -10.77
CA ALA A 458 3.76 -13.09 -9.86
C ALA A 458 4.21 -14.53 -10.08
N ASN A 459 5.53 -14.75 -10.18
CA ASN A 459 6.08 -16.09 -10.32
C ASN A 459 5.69 -16.94 -9.09
N PRO A 460 4.95 -18.05 -9.25
CA PRO A 460 4.52 -18.90 -8.14
C PRO A 460 5.69 -19.55 -7.39
N ASP A 461 6.90 -19.56 -7.95
CA ASP A 461 8.10 -20.17 -7.35
C ASP A 461 8.58 -19.54 -6.03
N LEU A 462 8.02 -18.39 -5.62
CA LEU A 462 8.37 -17.79 -4.34
C LEU A 462 7.69 -18.45 -3.13
N SER A 463 6.63 -19.25 -3.35
CA SER A 463 6.02 -20.07 -2.30
C SER A 463 6.72 -21.42 -2.09
N GLY A 464 7.64 -21.82 -2.99
CA GLY A 464 8.33 -23.11 -2.95
C GLY A 464 7.42 -24.33 -3.10
N LYS A 465 6.20 -24.15 -3.59
CA LYS A 465 5.25 -25.24 -3.86
C LYS A 465 4.89 -25.26 -5.34
N PRO A 466 4.96 -26.44 -6.00
CA PRO A 466 4.42 -26.59 -7.35
C PRO A 466 2.92 -26.29 -7.33
N VAL A 467 2.45 -25.53 -8.31
CA VAL A 467 1.02 -25.48 -8.63
C VAL A 467 0.68 -26.86 -9.21
N GLU A 468 0.24 -27.79 -8.37
CA GLU A 468 -0.45 -28.97 -8.88
C GLU A 468 -1.78 -28.50 -9.48
N GLU A 469 -2.07 -28.93 -10.70
CA GLU A 469 -3.37 -28.76 -11.38
C GLU A 469 -4.46 -29.55 -10.63
N THR A 470 -4.75 -29.20 -9.40
CA THR A 470 -5.85 -29.81 -8.66
C THR A 470 -6.83 -28.72 -8.27
N THR A 471 -7.95 -28.73 -8.92
CA THR A 471 -9.20 -28.20 -8.37
C THR A 471 -9.69 -29.22 -7.34
N PRO A 472 -9.45 -29.02 -6.03
CA PRO A 472 -9.62 -30.11 -5.04
C PRO A 472 -11.06 -30.65 -4.90
N TRP A 473 -12.03 -30.00 -5.51
CA TRP A 473 -13.45 -30.36 -5.46
C TRP A 473 -14.00 -30.93 -6.76
N LEU A 474 -13.18 -31.03 -7.83
CA LEU A 474 -13.55 -31.80 -9.04
C LEU A 474 -13.18 -33.26 -8.96
N ASP A 475 -12.34 -33.66 -8.01
CA ASP A 475 -11.86 -35.05 -7.82
C ASP A 475 -12.51 -35.76 -6.62
N SER A 476 -13.58 -35.19 -6.00
CA SER A 476 -14.30 -35.77 -4.87
C SER A 476 -15.69 -36.32 -5.26
#